data_54800890464ac60349d2a8bf4648646c
#
_entry.id   54800890464ac60349d2a8bf4648646c
#
_cell.length_a   1.000
_cell.length_b   1.000
_cell.length_c   1.000
_cell.angle_alpha   90.00
_cell.angle_beta   90.00
_cell.angle_gamma   90.00
#
_symmetry.space_group_name_H-M   'P 1'
#
loop_
_entity.id
_entity.type
_entity.pdbx_description
1 polymer ?
#
loop_
_entity_poly.entity_id
_entity_poly.type
_entity_poly.pdbx_seq_one_letter_code
_entity_poly.pdbx_strand_id
1 'polypeptide(L)'
;RTRDYRTLVILDEIHHAGDSLSWGDGVRQAFGDATRRLALTGTPFRSDTSPIPFVRYVEDADGIRRSQADYSYGYGNALRDMVVRPVLFMSYSGQMSWRTSTGDEMSARLGEPLTKDMMKQAWRTALDPKGEWIPAVLRAADLRLEEVRRQIPDAGGLVIASNQTQARAYARHLCEITGKKATIVLSDDADASDRIDAFRESDDRWMVAVRMVSEGVDVPRLSVGVYATNTSTPLFFAQAVGRFVRARKRGETATVFVPSVAPLLELASQMEA
;
A
#
# COMPACT_ATOMS: atom_id res chain seq x y z
N ARG A 1 30.93 -1.47 -23.05
CA ARG A 1 29.88 -1.37 -24.11
C ARG A 1 29.19 0.02 -24.10
N THR A 2 28.83 0.59 -22.96
CA THR A 2 28.17 1.93 -22.91
C THR A 2 29.08 3.07 -23.38
N ARG A 3 30.41 2.92 -23.33
CA ARG A 3 31.40 3.88 -23.86
C ARG A 3 31.60 3.79 -25.36
N ASP A 4 31.43 2.60 -25.92
CA ASP A 4 31.82 2.30 -27.28
C ASP A 4 30.67 2.48 -28.29
N TYR A 5 29.44 2.60 -27.77
CA TYR A 5 28.22 2.70 -28.57
C TYR A 5 27.31 3.85 -28.09
N ARG A 6 26.56 4.40 -29.02
CA ARG A 6 25.47 5.32 -28.68
C ARG A 6 24.34 4.54 -27.99
N THR A 7 24.34 4.57 -26.66
CA THR A 7 23.48 3.72 -25.84
C THR A 7 22.38 4.54 -25.18
N LEU A 8 21.13 4.09 -25.27
CA LEU A 8 20.03 4.46 -24.42
C LEU A 8 19.86 3.38 -23.33
N VAL A 9 19.91 3.78 -22.07
CA VAL A 9 19.63 2.91 -20.93
C VAL A 9 18.26 3.27 -20.39
N ILE A 10 17.40 2.28 -20.23
CA ILE A 10 16.09 2.39 -19.59
C ILE A 10 16.18 1.73 -18.22
N LEU A 11 15.95 2.49 -17.16
CA LEU A 11 16.03 2.06 -15.77
C LEU A 11 14.62 2.14 -15.20
N ASP A 12 13.91 1.02 -15.25
CA ASP A 12 12.58 0.91 -14.66
C ASP A 12 12.71 0.67 -13.16
N GLU A 13 11.74 1.21 -12.38
CA GLU A 13 11.71 1.17 -10.91
C GLU A 13 13.06 1.57 -10.27
N ILE A 14 13.68 2.64 -10.78
CA ILE A 14 15.04 3.07 -10.40
C ILE A 14 15.19 3.35 -8.89
N HIS A 15 14.10 3.56 -8.16
CA HIS A 15 14.14 3.75 -6.72
C HIS A 15 14.70 2.54 -5.96
N HIS A 16 14.61 1.32 -6.53
CA HIS A 16 15.25 0.13 -5.96
C HIS A 16 16.77 0.16 -6.05
N ALA A 17 17.35 0.92 -6.98
CA ALA A 17 18.80 1.05 -7.13
C ALA A 17 19.50 1.71 -5.94
N GLY A 18 18.79 1.98 -4.87
CA GLY A 18 19.31 2.58 -3.68
C GLY A 18 19.26 1.70 -2.44
N ASP A 19 18.63 0.52 -2.49
CA ASP A 19 18.40 -0.32 -1.31
C ASP A 19 19.69 -0.97 -0.77
N SER A 20 20.75 -1.01 -1.56
CA SER A 20 22.10 -1.25 -1.08
C SER A 20 23.06 -0.21 -1.69
N LEU A 21 23.93 0.38 -0.89
CA LEU A 21 24.97 1.31 -1.37
C LEU A 21 25.78 0.74 -2.53
N SER A 22 26.05 -0.57 -2.53
CA SER A 22 26.77 -1.27 -3.58
C SER A 22 26.02 -1.35 -4.91
N TRP A 23 24.68 -1.45 -4.91
CA TRP A 23 23.90 -1.56 -6.13
C TRP A 23 23.71 -0.20 -6.81
N GLY A 24 23.45 0.86 -6.05
CA GLY A 24 23.37 2.23 -6.56
C GLY A 24 24.69 2.68 -7.21
N ASP A 25 25.82 2.35 -6.60
CA ASP A 25 27.14 2.64 -7.14
C ASP A 25 27.45 1.77 -8.36
N GLY A 26 27.05 0.50 -8.36
CA GLY A 26 27.17 -0.39 -9.51
C GLY A 26 26.38 0.12 -10.72
N VAL A 27 25.15 0.62 -10.52
CA VAL A 27 24.32 1.22 -11.57
C VAL A 27 24.96 2.49 -12.11
N ARG A 28 25.52 3.35 -11.25
CA ARG A 28 26.24 4.56 -11.65
C ARG A 28 27.49 4.21 -12.46
N GLN A 29 28.26 3.25 -12.00
CA GLN A 29 29.49 2.80 -12.69
C GLN A 29 29.18 2.15 -14.05
N ALA A 30 28.15 1.31 -14.11
CA ALA A 30 27.79 0.59 -15.34
C ALA A 30 27.21 1.51 -16.42
N PHE A 31 26.43 2.53 -16.04
CA PHE A 31 25.60 3.32 -16.96
C PHE A 31 25.93 4.82 -16.96
N GLY A 32 26.95 5.25 -16.21
CA GLY A 32 27.35 6.66 -16.14
C GLY A 32 27.77 7.23 -17.50
N ASP A 33 28.40 6.40 -18.34
CA ASP A 33 28.91 6.80 -19.68
C ASP A 33 27.86 6.60 -20.81
N ALA A 34 26.63 6.19 -20.49
CA ALA A 34 25.59 6.04 -21.49
C ALA A 34 25.22 7.38 -22.12
N THR A 35 24.98 7.38 -23.43
CA THR A 35 24.63 8.59 -24.19
C THR A 35 23.33 9.22 -23.68
N ARG A 36 22.34 8.39 -23.35
CA ARG A 36 21.06 8.81 -22.74
C ARG A 36 20.59 7.81 -21.70
N ARG A 37 19.90 8.30 -20.72
CA ARG A 37 19.26 7.50 -19.65
C ARG A 37 17.81 7.94 -19.53
N LEU A 38 16.91 6.95 -19.45
CA LEU A 38 15.53 7.13 -19.09
C LEU A 38 15.32 6.43 -17.74
N ALA A 39 15.13 7.22 -16.70
CA ALA A 39 14.84 6.73 -15.36
C ALA A 39 13.32 6.81 -15.10
N LEU A 40 12.70 5.68 -14.80
CA LEU A 40 11.27 5.54 -14.57
C LEU A 40 11.04 5.08 -13.14
N THR A 41 10.03 5.65 -12.49
CA THR A 41 9.54 5.20 -11.18
C THR A 41 8.14 5.73 -10.92
N GLY A 42 7.26 4.88 -10.41
CA GLY A 42 5.95 5.28 -9.91
C GLY A 42 6.01 5.86 -8.48
N THR A 43 7.11 5.61 -7.76
CA THR A 43 7.28 6.00 -6.36
C THR A 43 8.69 6.58 -6.15
N PRO A 44 8.91 7.88 -6.48
CA PRO A 44 10.22 8.53 -6.35
C PRO A 44 10.62 8.80 -4.89
N PHE A 45 10.12 8.01 -3.96
CA PHE A 45 10.35 8.11 -2.53
C PHE A 45 11.26 7.00 -2.06
N ARG A 46 12.02 7.27 -1.00
CA ARG A 46 12.84 6.29 -0.30
C ARG A 46 12.57 6.34 1.18
N SER A 47 12.79 5.21 1.84
CA SER A 47 12.73 5.10 3.29
C SER A 47 13.94 5.74 3.99
N ASP A 48 15.03 5.95 3.24
CA ASP A 48 16.25 6.61 3.68
C ASP A 48 16.47 7.95 2.95
N THR A 49 17.47 8.70 3.39
CA THR A 49 17.82 10.02 2.82
C THR A 49 18.78 9.94 1.64
N SER A 50 19.15 8.72 1.20
CA SER A 50 20.11 8.53 0.10
C SER A 50 19.50 8.89 -1.25
N PRO A 51 20.22 9.62 -2.13
CA PRO A 51 19.71 9.99 -3.42
C PRO A 51 19.62 8.79 -4.36
N ILE A 52 18.51 8.68 -5.09
CA ILE A 52 18.33 7.69 -6.15
C ILE A 52 19.30 8.02 -7.30
N PRO A 53 20.04 7.03 -7.84
CA PRO A 53 20.96 7.27 -8.96
C PRO A 53 20.27 7.92 -10.16
N PHE A 54 20.92 8.90 -10.77
CA PHE A 54 20.48 9.65 -11.96
C PHE A 54 19.21 10.49 -11.76
N VAL A 55 18.66 10.59 -10.56
CA VAL A 55 17.56 11.50 -10.23
C VAL A 55 18.12 12.85 -9.78
N ARG A 56 17.56 13.92 -10.30
CA ARG A 56 17.88 15.28 -9.85
C ARG A 56 17.04 15.66 -8.64
N TYR A 57 17.63 16.40 -7.71
CA TYR A 57 16.96 16.90 -6.53
C TYR A 57 17.12 18.42 -6.46
N VAL A 58 16.05 19.09 -6.08
CA VAL A 58 16.02 20.53 -5.82
C VAL A 58 15.52 20.75 -4.40
N GLU A 59 16.13 21.68 -3.67
CA GLU A 59 15.63 22.11 -2.36
C GLU A 59 14.48 23.11 -2.58
N ASP A 60 13.36 22.87 -1.90
CA ASP A 60 12.25 23.83 -1.88
C ASP A 60 12.51 24.97 -0.89
N ALA A 61 11.55 25.90 -0.79
CA ALA A 61 11.65 27.07 0.10
C ALA A 61 11.79 26.68 1.59
N ASP A 62 11.37 25.47 1.97
CA ASP A 62 11.43 24.94 3.32
C ASP A 62 12.71 24.10 3.57
N GLY A 63 13.64 24.07 2.60
CA GLY A 63 14.89 23.29 2.67
C GLY A 63 14.68 21.79 2.46
N ILE A 64 13.51 21.36 1.99
CA ILE A 64 13.21 19.96 1.73
C ILE A 64 13.68 19.60 0.32
N ARG A 65 14.49 18.54 0.20
CA ARG A 65 14.95 18.01 -1.08
C ARG A 65 13.84 17.24 -1.77
N ARG A 66 13.41 17.72 -2.95
CA ARG A 66 12.40 17.07 -3.81
C ARG A 66 13.04 16.57 -5.09
N SER A 67 12.61 15.40 -5.54
CA SER A 67 13.01 14.88 -6.86
C SER A 67 12.38 15.74 -7.96
N GLN A 68 13.18 16.08 -8.97
CA GLN A 68 12.72 16.82 -10.14
C GLN A 68 12.61 15.88 -11.34
N ALA A 69 11.39 15.64 -11.80
CA ALA A 69 11.11 14.86 -12.99
C ALA A 69 11.13 15.75 -14.24
N ASP A 70 11.60 15.23 -15.37
CA ASP A 70 11.46 15.88 -16.68
C ASP A 70 10.01 15.77 -17.20
N TYR A 71 9.31 14.69 -16.82
CA TYR A 71 7.89 14.47 -17.08
C TYR A 71 7.26 13.72 -15.92
N SER A 72 6.06 14.13 -15.54
CA SER A 72 5.26 13.47 -14.49
C SER A 72 3.87 13.13 -15.00
N TYR A 73 3.46 11.87 -14.83
CA TYR A 73 2.12 11.38 -15.11
C TYR A 73 1.58 10.75 -13.83
N GLY A 74 1.02 11.61 -12.97
CA GLY A 74 0.53 11.22 -11.65
C GLY A 74 -0.88 10.62 -11.68
N TYR A 75 -1.35 10.19 -10.51
CA TYR A 75 -2.67 9.59 -10.33
C TYR A 75 -3.81 10.50 -10.83
N GLY A 76 -3.76 11.80 -10.55
CA GLY A 76 -4.77 12.76 -11.04
C GLY A 76 -4.83 12.85 -12.58
N ASN A 77 -3.68 12.77 -13.27
CA ASN A 77 -3.65 12.71 -14.73
C ASN A 77 -4.28 11.41 -15.25
N ALA A 78 -3.91 10.30 -14.64
CA ALA A 78 -4.42 8.97 -14.99
C ALA A 78 -5.94 8.84 -14.74
N LEU A 79 -6.47 9.48 -13.69
CA LEU A 79 -7.91 9.59 -13.44
C LEU A 79 -8.61 10.38 -14.54
N ARG A 80 -8.07 11.54 -14.91
CA ARG A 80 -8.62 12.40 -15.97
C ARG A 80 -8.66 11.67 -17.31
N ASP A 81 -7.62 10.91 -17.61
CA ASP A 81 -7.51 10.09 -18.82
C ASP A 81 -8.29 8.79 -18.74
N MET A 82 -8.92 8.50 -17.60
CA MET A 82 -9.70 7.27 -17.32
C MET A 82 -8.88 5.97 -17.47
N VAL A 83 -7.58 6.04 -17.23
CA VAL A 83 -6.67 4.89 -17.23
C VAL A 83 -6.75 4.12 -15.92
N VAL A 84 -7.04 4.83 -14.83
CA VAL A 84 -7.22 4.27 -13.50
C VAL A 84 -8.61 4.62 -12.97
N ARG A 85 -9.06 3.89 -11.94
CA ARG A 85 -10.32 4.18 -11.24
C ARG A 85 -10.06 4.98 -9.96
N PRO A 86 -11.05 5.77 -9.50
CA PRO A 86 -10.97 6.46 -8.22
C PRO A 86 -10.97 5.47 -7.05
N VAL A 87 -10.17 5.78 -6.04
CA VAL A 87 -10.15 5.09 -4.76
C VAL A 87 -10.82 5.97 -3.72
N LEU A 88 -11.88 5.45 -3.09
CA LEU A 88 -12.59 6.09 -2.01
C LEU A 88 -12.00 5.61 -0.68
N PHE A 89 -11.53 6.54 0.15
CA PHE A 89 -11.04 6.20 1.48
C PHE A 89 -12.16 6.25 2.51
N MET A 90 -12.34 5.16 3.24
CA MET A 90 -13.27 5.07 4.37
C MET A 90 -12.47 4.98 5.67
N SER A 91 -12.42 6.07 6.41
CA SER A 91 -11.79 6.07 7.72
C SER A 91 -12.66 5.33 8.73
N TYR A 92 -12.07 4.35 9.41
CA TYR A 92 -12.77 3.54 10.41
C TYR A 92 -12.23 3.84 11.80
N SER A 93 -13.06 4.48 12.61
CA SER A 93 -12.76 4.88 14.00
C SER A 93 -13.20 3.79 14.98
N GLY A 94 -12.84 3.93 16.23
CA GLY A 94 -13.29 3.06 17.32
C GLY A 94 -12.66 3.46 18.65
N GLN A 95 -13.31 3.06 19.76
CA GLN A 95 -12.76 3.17 21.10
C GLN A 95 -11.74 2.07 21.31
N MET A 96 -10.52 2.44 21.71
CA MET A 96 -9.43 1.52 22.03
C MET A 96 -9.16 1.57 23.52
N SER A 97 -9.06 0.42 24.16
CA SER A 97 -8.68 0.32 25.58
C SER A 97 -7.47 -0.60 25.70
N TRP A 98 -6.50 -0.20 26.51
CA TRP A 98 -5.30 -1.00 26.79
C TRP A 98 -4.82 -0.77 28.21
N ARG A 99 -3.99 -1.67 28.68
CA ARG A 99 -3.33 -1.54 29.98
C ARG A 99 -1.86 -1.17 29.79
N THR A 100 -1.40 -0.16 30.54
CA THR A 100 0.01 0.25 30.50
C THR A 100 0.91 -0.78 31.17
N SER A 101 2.22 -0.64 31.02
CA SER A 101 3.19 -1.47 31.75
C SER A 101 3.14 -1.28 33.27
N THR A 102 2.62 -0.15 33.73
CA THR A 102 2.39 0.19 35.16
C THR A 102 1.06 -0.37 35.69
N GLY A 103 0.23 -0.95 34.80
CA GLY A 103 -1.04 -1.55 35.18
C GLY A 103 -2.25 -0.62 35.04
N ASP A 104 -2.04 0.64 34.68
CA ASP A 104 -3.12 1.62 34.53
C ASP A 104 -3.97 1.32 33.27
N GLU A 105 -5.27 1.45 33.40
CA GLU A 105 -6.18 1.33 32.26
C GLU A 105 -6.24 2.66 31.52
N MET A 106 -5.96 2.61 30.24
CA MET A 106 -6.03 3.74 29.32
C MET A 106 -7.03 3.48 28.21
N SER A 107 -7.70 4.53 27.76
CA SER A 107 -8.54 4.45 26.58
C SER A 107 -8.38 5.67 25.70
N ALA A 108 -8.55 5.50 24.40
CA ALA A 108 -8.57 6.58 23.42
C ALA A 108 -9.43 6.18 22.23
N ARG A 109 -9.97 7.17 21.55
CA ARG A 109 -10.69 6.95 20.29
C ARG A 109 -9.81 7.32 19.11
N LEU A 110 -9.74 6.42 18.11
CA LEU A 110 -9.07 6.73 16.85
C LEU A 110 -9.79 7.91 16.16
N GLY A 111 -9.00 8.87 15.66
CA GLY A 111 -9.51 10.08 15.00
C GLY A 111 -9.64 11.29 15.93
N GLU A 112 -9.48 11.12 17.23
CA GLU A 112 -9.36 12.25 18.17
C GLU A 112 -7.90 12.76 18.25
N PRO A 113 -7.69 14.02 18.65
CA PRO A 113 -6.34 14.53 18.91
C PRO A 113 -5.66 13.74 20.03
N LEU A 114 -4.60 13.02 19.70
CA LEU A 114 -3.83 12.20 20.62
C LEU A 114 -2.35 12.61 20.58
N THR A 115 -1.65 12.40 21.67
CA THR A 115 -0.17 12.45 21.64
C THR A 115 0.37 11.36 20.72
N LYS A 116 1.59 11.53 20.20
CA LYS A 116 2.22 10.54 19.31
C LYS A 116 2.25 9.13 19.91
N ASP A 117 2.55 9.03 21.20
CA ASP A 117 2.65 7.73 21.88
C ASP A 117 1.26 7.11 22.10
N MET A 118 0.26 7.89 22.50
CA MET A 118 -1.12 7.42 22.63
C MET A 118 -1.68 6.97 21.29
N MET A 119 -1.47 7.74 20.23
CA MET A 119 -1.90 7.37 18.87
C MET A 119 -1.24 6.05 18.42
N LYS A 120 0.07 5.91 18.63
CA LYS A 120 0.80 4.68 18.30
C LYS A 120 0.25 3.47 19.07
N GLN A 121 -0.06 3.65 20.34
CA GLN A 121 -0.60 2.58 21.18
C GLN A 121 -2.04 2.24 20.80
N ALA A 122 -2.91 3.24 20.60
CA ALA A 122 -4.28 3.05 20.15
C ALA A 122 -4.32 2.34 18.78
N TRP A 123 -3.45 2.74 17.85
CA TRP A 123 -3.35 2.10 16.54
C TRP A 123 -2.90 0.64 16.65
N ARG A 124 -1.88 0.35 17.50
CA ARG A 124 -1.46 -1.03 17.77
C ARG A 124 -2.59 -1.86 18.38
N THR A 125 -3.37 -1.29 19.29
CA THR A 125 -4.52 -1.95 19.93
C THR A 125 -5.64 -2.22 18.92
N ALA A 126 -5.90 -1.28 18.01
CA ALA A 126 -6.86 -1.47 16.92
C ALA A 126 -6.51 -2.66 16.03
N LEU A 127 -5.23 -2.86 15.76
CA LEU A 127 -4.73 -3.96 14.92
C LEU A 127 -4.60 -5.30 15.67
N ASP A 128 -4.93 -5.36 16.96
CA ASP A 128 -4.94 -6.62 17.69
C ASP A 128 -6.09 -7.52 17.19
N PRO A 129 -5.80 -8.73 16.71
CA PRO A 129 -6.84 -9.66 16.27
C PRO A 129 -7.87 -10.04 17.34
N LYS A 130 -7.50 -9.92 18.62
CA LYS A 130 -8.37 -10.20 19.75
C LYS A 130 -9.25 -9.01 20.15
N GLY A 131 -8.98 -7.84 19.58
CA GLY A 131 -9.75 -6.62 19.80
C GLY A 131 -11.04 -6.60 18.97
N GLU A 132 -11.84 -5.58 19.16
CA GLU A 132 -13.14 -5.42 18.50
C GLU A 132 -13.03 -4.72 17.14
N TRP A 133 -11.99 -3.91 16.93
CA TRP A 133 -11.85 -3.07 15.74
C TRP A 133 -11.67 -3.92 14.47
N ILE A 134 -10.77 -4.90 14.47
CA ILE A 134 -10.50 -5.75 13.30
C ILE A 134 -11.76 -6.52 12.86
N PRO A 135 -12.48 -7.26 13.72
CA PRO A 135 -13.71 -7.92 13.30
C PRO A 135 -14.77 -6.95 12.78
N ALA A 136 -14.86 -5.74 13.35
CA ALA A 136 -15.82 -4.72 12.92
C ALA A 136 -15.48 -4.16 11.54
N VAL A 137 -14.22 -3.76 11.30
CA VAL A 137 -13.81 -3.25 9.99
C VAL A 137 -13.86 -4.32 8.90
N LEU A 138 -13.52 -5.58 9.20
CA LEU A 138 -13.62 -6.68 8.25
C LEU A 138 -15.08 -6.97 7.85
N ARG A 139 -16.03 -6.89 8.78
CA ARG A 139 -17.47 -6.98 8.47
C ARG A 139 -17.93 -5.83 7.58
N ALA A 140 -17.55 -4.59 7.91
CA ALA A 140 -17.89 -3.42 7.10
C ALA A 140 -17.31 -3.54 5.68
N ALA A 141 -16.07 -4.00 5.57
CA ALA A 141 -15.42 -4.21 4.28
C ALA A 141 -16.06 -5.35 3.47
N ASP A 142 -16.49 -6.44 4.12
CA ASP A 142 -17.18 -7.54 3.43
C ASP A 142 -18.58 -7.13 2.96
N LEU A 143 -19.32 -6.36 3.74
CA LEU A 143 -20.58 -5.76 3.30
C LEU A 143 -20.37 -4.88 2.06
N ARG A 144 -19.32 -4.06 2.06
CA ARG A 144 -18.97 -3.24 0.91
C ARG A 144 -18.59 -4.09 -0.30
N LEU A 145 -17.83 -5.16 -0.11
CA LEU A 145 -17.49 -6.09 -1.18
C LEU A 145 -18.74 -6.79 -1.72
N GLU A 146 -19.69 -7.16 -0.87
CA GLU A 146 -20.98 -7.73 -1.30
C GLU A 146 -21.75 -6.75 -2.19
N GLU A 147 -21.83 -5.47 -1.84
CA GLU A 147 -22.45 -4.44 -2.67
C GLU A 147 -21.77 -4.36 -4.06
N VAL A 148 -20.43 -4.33 -4.08
CA VAL A 148 -19.67 -4.28 -5.34
C VAL A 148 -19.92 -5.53 -6.17
N ARG A 149 -19.97 -6.71 -5.56
CA ARG A 149 -20.18 -8.00 -6.24
C ARG A 149 -21.57 -8.15 -6.89
N ARG A 150 -22.56 -7.36 -6.49
CA ARG A 150 -23.85 -7.29 -7.20
C ARG A 150 -23.71 -6.80 -8.64
N GLN A 151 -22.72 -5.95 -8.91
CA GLN A 151 -22.44 -5.40 -10.24
C GLN A 151 -21.21 -6.06 -10.89
N ILE A 152 -20.26 -6.49 -10.10
CA ILE A 152 -18.98 -7.07 -10.50
C ILE A 152 -18.80 -8.39 -9.73
N PRO A 153 -19.39 -9.50 -10.21
CA PRO A 153 -19.50 -10.75 -9.43
C PRO A 153 -18.18 -11.34 -8.95
N ASP A 154 -17.11 -11.10 -9.70
CA ASP A 154 -15.75 -11.57 -9.41
C ASP A 154 -14.91 -10.56 -8.63
N ALA A 155 -15.47 -9.41 -8.18
CA ALA A 155 -14.73 -8.43 -7.39
C ALA A 155 -14.09 -9.08 -6.15
N GLY A 156 -12.83 -8.75 -5.90
CA GLY A 156 -12.05 -9.26 -4.78
C GLY A 156 -11.71 -8.19 -3.75
N GLY A 157 -11.40 -8.65 -2.54
CA GLY A 157 -10.90 -7.81 -1.46
C GLY A 157 -9.48 -8.19 -1.05
N LEU A 158 -8.74 -7.22 -0.51
CA LEU A 158 -7.38 -7.41 0.02
C LEU A 158 -7.26 -6.81 1.41
N VAL A 159 -6.82 -7.61 2.36
CA VAL A 159 -6.42 -7.14 3.70
C VAL A 159 -4.91 -7.11 3.78
N ILE A 160 -4.35 -5.95 4.13
CA ILE A 160 -2.91 -5.75 4.29
C ILE A 160 -2.58 -5.82 5.78
N ALA A 161 -1.89 -6.87 6.19
CA ALA A 161 -1.52 -7.12 7.58
C ALA A 161 -0.06 -6.72 7.88
N SER A 162 0.25 -6.43 9.14
CA SER A 162 1.61 -6.05 9.55
C SER A 162 2.57 -7.25 9.61
N ASN A 163 2.05 -8.44 9.92
CA ASN A 163 2.85 -9.66 10.11
C ASN A 163 2.02 -10.93 9.87
N GLN A 164 2.70 -12.05 9.79
CA GLN A 164 2.10 -13.36 9.49
C GLN A 164 1.06 -13.81 10.54
N THR A 165 1.32 -13.55 11.82
CA THR A 165 0.39 -13.93 12.92
C THR A 165 -0.94 -13.20 12.76
N GLN A 166 -0.88 -11.88 12.50
CA GLN A 166 -2.06 -11.07 12.22
C GLN A 166 -2.76 -11.50 10.94
N ALA A 167 -2.02 -11.77 9.86
CA ALA A 167 -2.61 -12.22 8.60
C ALA A 167 -3.42 -13.50 8.77
N ARG A 168 -2.87 -14.50 9.46
CA ARG A 168 -3.59 -15.75 9.75
C ARG A 168 -4.82 -15.53 10.63
N ALA A 169 -4.76 -14.62 11.60
CA ALA A 169 -5.89 -14.28 12.46
C ALA A 169 -6.99 -13.54 11.68
N TYR A 170 -6.63 -12.57 10.85
CA TYR A 170 -7.58 -11.84 10.01
C TYR A 170 -8.26 -12.76 8.99
N ALA A 171 -7.52 -13.72 8.42
CA ALA A 171 -8.11 -14.72 7.54
C ALA A 171 -9.12 -15.62 8.25
N ARG A 172 -8.90 -15.96 9.55
CA ARG A 172 -9.90 -16.68 10.36
C ARG A 172 -11.16 -15.84 10.59
N HIS A 173 -11.01 -14.55 10.96
CA HIS A 173 -12.17 -13.66 11.09
C HIS A 173 -12.95 -13.53 9.79
N LEU A 174 -12.27 -13.41 8.65
CA LEU A 174 -12.94 -13.41 7.35
C LEU A 174 -13.68 -14.73 7.09
N CYS A 175 -13.11 -15.86 7.46
CA CYS A 175 -13.78 -17.16 7.34
C CYS A 175 -15.03 -17.23 8.21
N GLU A 176 -14.97 -16.71 9.44
CA GLU A 176 -16.13 -16.64 10.35
C GLU A 176 -17.23 -15.71 9.81
N ILE A 177 -16.86 -14.58 9.20
CA ILE A 177 -17.78 -13.59 8.63
C ILE A 177 -18.44 -14.11 7.35
N THR A 178 -17.67 -14.73 6.46
CA THR A 178 -18.10 -15.04 5.08
C THR A 178 -18.49 -16.50 4.87
N GLY A 179 -18.11 -17.38 5.79
CA GLY A 179 -18.19 -18.85 5.61
C GLY A 179 -17.20 -19.41 4.57
N LYS A 180 -16.31 -18.57 4.00
CA LYS A 180 -15.35 -18.95 2.97
C LYS A 180 -13.91 -18.69 3.43
N LYS A 181 -12.99 -19.55 3.04
CA LYS A 181 -11.57 -19.34 3.34
C LYS A 181 -11.02 -18.17 2.53
N ALA A 182 -10.20 -17.33 3.18
CA ALA A 182 -9.42 -16.30 2.51
C ALA A 182 -8.08 -16.88 2.02
N THR A 183 -7.63 -16.45 0.85
CA THR A 183 -6.28 -16.76 0.35
C THR A 183 -5.24 -15.99 1.18
N ILE A 184 -4.28 -16.69 1.77
CA ILE A 184 -3.21 -16.08 2.56
C ILE A 184 -1.92 -16.06 1.72
N VAL A 185 -1.30 -14.88 1.62
CA VAL A 185 -0.03 -14.68 0.91
C VAL A 185 0.99 -14.10 1.90
N LEU A 186 2.05 -14.85 2.15
CA LEU A 186 3.11 -14.46 3.09
C LEU A 186 4.43 -14.30 2.33
N SER A 187 5.28 -13.38 2.80
CA SER A 187 6.56 -13.06 2.14
C SER A 187 7.54 -14.22 2.02
N ASP A 188 7.47 -15.14 2.96
CA ASP A 188 8.45 -16.23 3.06
C ASP A 188 7.93 -17.52 2.41
N ASP A 189 6.71 -17.50 1.87
CA ASP A 189 6.14 -18.66 1.17
C ASP A 189 6.72 -18.75 -0.25
N ALA A 190 7.35 -19.87 -0.59
CA ALA A 190 7.87 -20.12 -1.91
C ALA A 190 6.77 -20.06 -3.00
N ASP A 191 5.54 -20.45 -2.64
CA ASP A 191 4.37 -20.48 -3.52
C ASP A 191 3.55 -19.17 -3.50
N ALA A 192 4.10 -18.06 -2.98
CA ALA A 192 3.37 -16.80 -2.85
C ALA A 192 2.86 -16.29 -4.20
N SER A 193 3.70 -16.34 -5.24
CA SER A 193 3.33 -15.92 -6.60
C SER A 193 2.23 -16.78 -7.19
N ASP A 194 2.33 -18.11 -7.04
CA ASP A 194 1.33 -19.05 -7.56
C ASP A 194 -0.05 -18.84 -6.90
N ARG A 195 -0.06 -18.52 -5.59
CA ARG A 195 -1.29 -18.19 -4.87
C ARG A 195 -1.91 -16.87 -5.31
N ILE A 196 -1.08 -15.86 -5.64
CA ILE A 196 -1.55 -14.60 -6.20
C ILE A 196 -2.15 -14.83 -7.57
N ASP A 197 -1.49 -15.61 -8.41
CA ASP A 197 -1.97 -15.95 -9.75
C ASP A 197 -3.27 -16.76 -9.68
N ALA A 198 -3.35 -17.77 -8.82
CA ALA A 198 -4.56 -18.52 -8.57
C ALA A 198 -5.70 -17.62 -8.07
N PHE A 199 -5.43 -16.69 -7.15
CA PHE A 199 -6.42 -15.73 -6.68
C PHE A 199 -6.86 -14.78 -7.80
N ARG A 200 -5.94 -14.33 -8.65
CA ARG A 200 -6.26 -13.44 -9.79
C ARG A 200 -7.26 -14.06 -10.75
N GLU A 201 -7.12 -15.36 -11.04
CA GLU A 201 -7.97 -16.11 -11.97
C GLU A 201 -9.24 -16.70 -11.33
N SER A 202 -9.38 -16.61 -10.00
CA SER A 202 -10.52 -17.13 -9.26
C SER A 202 -11.61 -16.07 -9.03
N ASP A 203 -12.75 -16.50 -8.47
CA ASP A 203 -13.80 -15.64 -7.93
C ASP A 203 -13.75 -15.54 -6.39
N ASP A 204 -12.64 -15.97 -5.77
CA ASP A 204 -12.43 -15.91 -4.32
C ASP A 204 -12.61 -14.49 -3.80
N ARG A 205 -13.27 -14.37 -2.63
CA ARG A 205 -13.65 -13.05 -2.09
C ARG A 205 -12.48 -12.28 -1.53
N TRP A 206 -11.65 -12.92 -0.72
CA TRP A 206 -10.63 -12.24 0.08
C TRP A 206 -9.25 -12.84 -0.05
N MET A 207 -8.29 -11.96 -0.21
CA MET A 207 -6.87 -12.24 0.00
C MET A 207 -6.37 -11.48 1.22
N VAL A 208 -5.52 -12.10 2.02
CA VAL A 208 -4.82 -11.48 3.15
C VAL A 208 -3.32 -11.57 2.90
N ALA A 209 -2.65 -10.43 2.83
CA ALA A 209 -1.22 -10.37 2.53
C ALA A 209 -0.44 -9.61 3.61
N VAL A 210 0.80 -10.01 3.84
CA VAL A 210 1.74 -9.32 4.71
C VAL A 210 2.70 -8.53 3.86
N ARG A 211 2.89 -7.24 4.15
CA ARG A 211 3.90 -6.30 3.59
C ARG A 211 4.35 -6.48 2.13
N MET A 212 4.25 -7.69 1.56
CA MET A 212 4.65 -8.03 0.18
C MET A 212 3.82 -7.35 -0.91
N VAL A 213 2.87 -6.54 -0.51
CA VAL A 213 2.00 -5.84 -1.45
C VAL A 213 2.76 -4.78 -2.23
N SER A 214 4.01 -4.53 -1.87
CA SER A 214 4.86 -3.55 -2.55
C SER A 214 5.28 -3.98 -3.96
N GLU A 215 5.44 -5.29 -4.22
CA GLU A 215 5.93 -5.77 -5.52
C GLU A 215 5.17 -7.03 -5.99
N GLY A 216 4.85 -7.09 -7.27
CA GLY A 216 4.37 -8.31 -7.94
C GLY A 216 2.88 -8.66 -7.81
N VAL A 217 2.10 -8.03 -6.93
CA VAL A 217 0.65 -8.31 -6.83
C VAL A 217 -0.12 -7.49 -7.87
N ASP A 218 -0.33 -8.07 -9.03
CA ASP A 218 -1.21 -7.52 -10.06
C ASP A 218 -2.54 -8.30 -10.11
N VAL A 219 -3.54 -7.82 -9.37
CA VAL A 219 -4.88 -8.41 -9.32
C VAL A 219 -5.93 -7.34 -9.65
N PRO A 220 -6.27 -7.12 -10.94
CA PRO A 220 -7.14 -6.02 -11.37
C PRO A 220 -8.55 -6.06 -10.77
N ARG A 221 -9.02 -7.23 -10.30
CA ARG A 221 -10.34 -7.39 -9.69
C ARG A 221 -10.43 -6.93 -8.22
N LEU A 222 -9.32 -6.49 -7.60
CA LEU A 222 -9.34 -5.96 -6.23
C LEU A 222 -10.13 -4.65 -6.18
N SER A 223 -11.24 -4.64 -5.48
CA SER A 223 -12.17 -3.49 -5.40
C SER A 223 -12.37 -2.97 -3.99
N VAL A 224 -12.07 -3.77 -2.96
CA VAL A 224 -12.18 -3.36 -1.56
C VAL A 224 -10.88 -3.69 -0.84
N GLY A 225 -10.34 -2.72 -0.11
CA GLY A 225 -9.12 -2.86 0.68
C GLY A 225 -9.34 -2.62 2.16
N VAL A 226 -8.57 -3.30 3.00
CA VAL A 226 -8.46 -2.99 4.43
C VAL A 226 -6.98 -2.77 4.77
N TYR A 227 -6.64 -1.55 5.14
CA TYR A 227 -5.29 -1.18 5.55
C TYR A 227 -5.10 -1.52 7.03
N ALA A 228 -4.80 -2.79 7.31
CA ALA A 228 -4.66 -3.35 8.65
C ALA A 228 -3.19 -3.50 9.06
N THR A 229 -2.39 -2.48 8.79
CA THR A 229 -0.96 -2.41 9.14
C THR A 229 -0.63 -1.11 9.86
N ASN A 230 0.44 -1.10 10.62
CA ASN A 230 0.95 0.07 11.35
C ASN A 230 2.04 0.84 10.59
N THR A 231 2.19 0.60 9.29
CA THR A 231 3.13 1.33 8.44
C THR A 231 2.47 2.62 7.95
N SER A 232 3.15 3.77 8.08
CA SER A 232 2.64 5.08 7.64
C SER A 232 3.63 5.81 6.72
N THR A 233 4.55 5.07 6.09
CA THR A 233 5.45 5.71 5.12
C THR A 233 4.69 6.02 3.83
N PRO A 234 4.91 7.20 3.22
CA PRO A 234 4.25 7.58 1.97
C PRO A 234 4.46 6.54 0.86
N LEU A 235 5.67 5.99 0.76
CA LEU A 235 6.00 4.95 -0.22
C LEU A 235 5.10 3.72 -0.06
N PHE A 236 5.04 3.15 1.14
CA PHE A 236 4.25 1.95 1.39
C PHE A 236 2.75 2.20 1.19
N PHE A 237 2.25 3.36 1.62
CA PHE A 237 0.85 3.73 1.43
C PHE A 237 0.49 3.83 -0.05
N ALA A 238 1.32 4.56 -0.84
CA ALA A 238 1.11 4.70 -2.28
C ALA A 238 1.16 3.34 -3.01
N GLN A 239 2.11 2.48 -2.67
CA GLN A 239 2.20 1.12 -3.23
C GLN A 239 0.99 0.26 -2.85
N ALA A 240 0.55 0.32 -1.60
CA ALA A 240 -0.61 -0.43 -1.12
C ALA A 240 -1.90 0.02 -1.83
N VAL A 241 -2.15 1.33 -1.89
CA VAL A 241 -3.32 1.90 -2.57
C VAL A 241 -3.25 1.69 -4.08
N GLY A 242 -2.06 1.75 -4.67
CA GLY A 242 -1.81 1.49 -6.08
C GLY A 242 -2.34 0.13 -6.58
N ARG A 243 -2.54 -0.85 -5.67
CA ARG A 243 -3.16 -2.15 -6.02
C ARG A 243 -4.64 -2.05 -6.36
N PHE A 244 -5.30 -0.96 -5.93
CA PHE A 244 -6.74 -0.76 -6.13
C PHE A 244 -7.07 0.21 -7.26
N VAL A 245 -6.11 0.91 -7.84
CA VAL A 245 -6.38 1.93 -8.86
C VAL A 245 -6.67 1.37 -10.26
N ARG A 246 -6.38 0.10 -10.50
CA ARG A 246 -6.56 -0.50 -11.83
C ARG A 246 -8.03 -0.65 -12.19
N ALA A 247 -8.47 0.01 -13.26
CA ALA A 247 -9.81 -0.10 -13.80
C ALA A 247 -9.87 -1.23 -14.85
N ARG A 248 -10.88 -2.07 -14.79
CA ARG A 248 -11.20 -3.05 -15.84
C ARG A 248 -12.29 -2.53 -16.79
N LYS A 249 -13.19 -1.68 -16.24
CA LYS A 249 -14.27 -1.03 -16.98
C LYS A 249 -14.42 0.43 -16.52
N ARG A 250 -15.00 1.25 -17.39
CA ARG A 250 -15.34 2.64 -17.04
C ARG A 250 -16.38 2.68 -15.92
N GLY A 251 -16.21 3.62 -14.99
CA GLY A 251 -17.15 3.84 -13.89
C GLY A 251 -16.93 2.95 -12.67
N GLU A 252 -15.94 2.05 -12.69
CA GLU A 252 -15.55 1.30 -11.50
C GLU A 252 -14.92 2.25 -10.46
N THR A 253 -15.17 1.97 -9.18
CA THR A 253 -14.51 2.60 -8.04
C THR A 253 -13.93 1.53 -7.14
N ALA A 254 -12.89 1.86 -6.41
CA ALA A 254 -12.40 1.03 -5.32
C ALA A 254 -12.64 1.71 -3.97
N THR A 255 -12.72 0.92 -2.91
CA THR A 255 -12.89 1.44 -1.54
C THR A 255 -11.78 0.87 -0.66
N VAL A 256 -11.07 1.74 0.07
CA VAL A 256 -10.04 1.30 1.01
C VAL A 256 -10.39 1.79 2.41
N PHE A 257 -10.58 0.84 3.32
CA PHE A 257 -10.78 1.12 4.74
C PHE A 257 -9.43 1.38 5.40
N VAL A 258 -9.31 2.53 6.06
CA VAL A 258 -8.09 2.95 6.76
C VAL A 258 -8.40 3.25 8.23
N PRO A 259 -7.51 2.95 9.18
CA PRO A 259 -7.65 3.42 10.55
C PRO A 259 -7.70 4.95 10.58
N SER A 260 -8.56 5.53 11.42
CA SER A 260 -8.67 6.98 11.60
C SER A 260 -7.47 7.52 12.39
N VAL A 261 -6.29 7.47 11.79
CA VAL A 261 -5.05 8.02 12.37
C VAL A 261 -4.50 9.12 11.47
N ALA A 262 -4.11 10.25 12.06
CA ALA A 262 -3.72 11.45 11.32
C ALA A 262 -2.72 11.20 10.18
N PRO A 263 -1.62 10.41 10.34
CA PRO A 263 -0.68 10.17 9.26
C PRO A 263 -1.30 9.50 8.02
N LEU A 264 -2.26 8.58 8.21
CA LEU A 264 -2.91 7.90 7.09
C LEU A 264 -3.98 8.77 6.43
N LEU A 265 -4.71 9.55 7.21
CA LEU A 265 -5.71 10.48 6.69
C LEU A 265 -5.05 11.58 5.85
N GLU A 266 -3.89 12.07 6.27
CA GLU A 266 -3.09 13.03 5.50
C GLU A 266 -2.63 12.45 4.16
N LEU A 267 -2.09 11.22 4.16
CA LEU A 267 -1.68 10.52 2.94
C LEU A 267 -2.88 10.25 2.01
N ALA A 268 -4.03 9.87 2.55
CA ALA A 268 -5.25 9.68 1.78
C ALA A 268 -5.71 10.98 1.12
N SER A 269 -5.75 12.08 1.88
CA SER A 269 -6.12 13.40 1.37
C SER A 269 -5.17 13.89 0.27
N GLN A 270 -3.87 13.64 0.40
CA GLN A 270 -2.87 13.99 -0.63
C GLN A 270 -3.08 13.20 -1.93
N MET A 271 -3.65 12.00 -1.87
CA MET A 271 -3.97 11.22 -3.07
C MET A 271 -5.28 11.66 -3.73
N GLU A 272 -6.22 12.23 -2.97
CA GLU A 272 -7.51 12.73 -3.50
C GLU A 272 -7.38 14.13 -4.13
N ALA A 273 -6.34 14.89 -3.79
CA ALA A 273 -6.07 16.24 -4.31
C ALA A 273 -5.42 16.20 -5.70
#